data_71119bb70dac8f0d23881ac0762bbc9f
#
_entry.id   71119bb70dac8f0d23881ac0762bbc9f
#
_cell.length_a   1.000
_cell.length_b   1.000
_cell.length_c   1.000
_cell.angle_alpha   90.00
_cell.angle_beta   90.00
_cell.angle_gamma   90.00
#
_symmetry.space_group_name_H-M   'P 1'
#
loop_
_entity.id
_entity.type
_entity.pdbx_description
1 polymer ?
#
loop_
_entity_poly.entity_id
_entity_poly.type
_entity_poly.pdbx_seq_one_letter_code
_entity_poly.pdbx_strand_id
1 'polypeptide(L)'
;MAERDFTFCFKGSRDYVHGTDMYNAMMPWLQETCAPHIEQIDLAIHQIVRHGLTGTLHAVDAPLEGSPAVVLRFAAEGTRYKATFVENTTPVDCRYAYDEDAIAVGAAIDVPTRTLHIRNASAYSAIEVLVALN
;
A
#
# COMPACT_ATOMS: atom_id res chain seq x y z
N MET A 1 1.51 -16.22 14.89
CA MET A 1 1.42 -14.98 14.12
C MET A 1 1.46 -15.27 12.64
N ALA A 2 0.66 -14.55 11.84
CA ALA A 2 0.69 -14.69 10.40
C ALA A 2 1.89 -13.97 9.82
N GLU A 3 2.53 -14.59 8.85
CA GLU A 3 3.68 -14.03 8.14
C GLU A 3 3.52 -14.31 6.65
N ARG A 4 3.95 -13.37 5.81
CA ARG A 4 3.92 -13.53 4.35
C ARG A 4 5.06 -12.74 3.70
N ASP A 5 5.65 -13.33 2.66
CA ASP A 5 6.60 -12.64 1.78
C ASP A 5 5.86 -12.00 0.62
N PHE A 6 6.27 -10.76 0.29
CA PHE A 6 5.70 -9.99 -0.82
C PHE A 6 6.80 -9.69 -1.82
N THR A 7 6.45 -9.83 -3.10
CA THR A 7 7.33 -9.46 -4.22
C THR A 7 6.66 -8.34 -5.01
N PHE A 8 7.48 -7.48 -5.64
CA PHE A 8 6.99 -6.30 -6.33
C PHE A 8 7.67 -6.10 -7.67
N CYS A 9 7.05 -5.27 -8.52
CA CYS A 9 7.66 -4.69 -9.71
C CYS A 9 7.90 -3.20 -9.47
N PHE A 10 8.87 -2.61 -10.16
CA PHE A 10 9.02 -1.17 -10.16
C PHE A 10 7.92 -0.51 -11.00
N LYS A 11 7.43 0.62 -10.52
CA LYS A 11 6.33 1.35 -11.11
C LYS A 11 6.85 2.49 -11.97
N GLY A 12 6.55 2.47 -13.26
CA GLY A 12 7.03 3.49 -14.19
C GLY A 12 8.55 3.53 -14.27
N SER A 13 9.14 4.69 -14.07
CA SER A 13 10.61 4.89 -14.11
C SER A 13 11.27 4.84 -12.72
N ARG A 14 10.52 4.48 -11.69
CA ARG A 14 11.04 4.44 -10.32
C ARG A 14 12.03 3.30 -10.11
N ASP A 15 13.00 3.51 -9.23
CA ASP A 15 13.96 2.50 -8.81
C ASP A 15 13.71 2.03 -7.37
N TYR A 16 12.48 2.22 -6.90
CA TYR A 16 12.02 1.80 -5.57
C TYR A 16 10.58 1.30 -5.69
N VAL A 17 10.15 0.51 -4.70
CA VAL A 17 8.79 -0.01 -4.61
C VAL A 17 7.85 1.13 -4.19
N HIS A 18 6.80 1.37 -4.98
CA HIS A 18 5.87 2.46 -4.72
C HIS A 18 4.88 2.10 -3.61
N GLY A 19 4.55 3.08 -2.77
CA GLY A 19 3.67 2.86 -1.62
C GLY A 19 2.28 2.34 -1.98
N THR A 20 1.72 2.75 -3.13
CA THR A 20 0.43 2.24 -3.60
C THR A 20 0.48 0.75 -3.92
N ASP A 21 1.60 0.28 -4.47
CA ASP A 21 1.80 -1.14 -4.78
C ASP A 21 1.91 -1.96 -3.48
N MET A 22 2.58 -1.41 -2.47
CA MET A 22 2.62 -2.04 -1.14
C MET A 22 1.22 -2.18 -0.56
N TYR A 23 0.45 -1.11 -0.54
CA TYR A 23 -0.92 -1.10 -0.02
C TYR A 23 -1.79 -2.14 -0.75
N ASN A 24 -1.76 -2.15 -2.07
CA ASN A 24 -2.55 -3.07 -2.89
C ASN A 24 -2.17 -4.54 -2.69
N ALA A 25 -0.92 -4.82 -2.34
CA ALA A 25 -0.48 -6.18 -2.04
C ALA A 25 -0.84 -6.59 -0.60
N MET A 26 -0.77 -5.67 0.34
CA MET A 26 -1.00 -5.95 1.76
C MET A 26 -2.48 -6.15 2.09
N MET A 27 -3.38 -5.39 1.48
CA MET A 27 -4.80 -5.43 1.80
C MET A 27 -5.44 -6.82 1.63
N PRO A 28 -5.27 -7.54 0.51
CA PRO A 28 -5.83 -8.89 0.39
C PRO A 28 -5.33 -9.85 1.47
N TRP A 29 -4.06 -9.74 1.86
CA TRP A 29 -3.50 -10.56 2.93
C TRP A 29 -4.20 -10.30 4.27
N LEU A 30 -4.40 -9.04 4.62
CA LEU A 30 -5.07 -8.67 5.86
C LEU A 30 -6.55 -9.08 5.84
N GLN A 31 -7.21 -8.94 4.71
CA GLN A 31 -8.60 -9.37 4.55
C GLN A 31 -8.78 -10.86 4.71
N GLU A 32 -7.85 -11.66 4.20
CA GLU A 32 -7.85 -13.11 4.35
C GLU A 32 -7.50 -13.56 5.78
N THR A 33 -6.58 -12.83 6.43
CA THR A 33 -6.00 -13.24 7.71
C THR A 33 -6.82 -12.75 8.91
N CYS A 34 -7.40 -11.54 8.84
CA CYS A 34 -8.11 -10.92 9.97
C CYS A 34 -9.62 -10.91 9.76
N ALA A 35 -10.11 -10.12 8.79
CA ALA A 35 -11.52 -9.96 8.50
C ALA A 35 -11.70 -9.35 7.11
N PRO A 36 -12.83 -9.59 6.42
CA PRO A 36 -13.06 -9.00 5.09
C PRO A 36 -13.06 -7.49 5.07
N HIS A 37 -13.45 -6.84 6.18
CA HIS A 37 -13.52 -5.39 6.28
C HIS A 37 -12.38 -4.87 7.16
N ILE A 38 -11.50 -4.08 6.56
CA ILE A 38 -10.36 -3.44 7.23
C ILE A 38 -10.63 -1.94 7.25
N GLU A 39 -10.49 -1.31 8.41
CA GLU A 39 -10.78 0.11 8.59
C GLU A 39 -9.73 0.79 9.47
N GLN A 40 -9.81 2.12 9.57
CA GLN A 40 -8.88 2.94 10.36
C GLN A 40 -7.42 2.68 10.00
N ILE A 41 -7.13 2.68 8.72
CA ILE A 41 -5.82 2.31 8.18
C ILE A 41 -4.84 3.47 8.31
N ASP A 42 -3.68 3.19 8.91
CA ASP A 42 -2.55 4.10 9.01
C ASP A 42 -1.31 3.39 8.48
N LEU A 43 -0.84 3.82 7.31
CA LEU A 43 0.33 3.25 6.65
C LEU A 43 1.51 4.22 6.77
N ALA A 44 2.57 3.77 7.45
CA ALA A 44 3.79 4.54 7.61
C ALA A 44 4.96 3.84 6.90
N ILE A 45 5.59 4.54 5.97
CA ILE A 45 6.76 4.06 5.23
C ILE A 45 7.98 4.79 5.78
N HIS A 46 8.89 4.05 6.41
CA HIS A 46 10.03 4.62 7.13
C HIS A 46 11.33 4.63 6.33
N GLN A 47 11.40 3.88 5.23
CA GLN A 47 12.58 3.85 4.37
C GLN A 47 12.19 3.49 2.94
N ILE A 48 13.05 3.85 2.00
CA ILE A 48 12.88 3.48 0.59
C ILE A 48 13.12 1.98 0.45
N VAL A 49 12.18 1.28 -0.20
CA VAL A 49 12.22 -0.17 -0.38
C VAL A 49 12.61 -0.48 -1.82
N ARG A 50 13.62 -1.33 -2.02
CA ARG A 50 14.12 -1.75 -3.33
C ARG A 50 14.10 -3.26 -3.55
N HIS A 51 13.60 -4.00 -2.58
CA HIS A 51 13.49 -5.46 -2.61
C HIS A 51 12.09 -5.87 -2.18
N GLY A 52 11.85 -7.16 -2.04
CA GLY A 52 10.62 -7.65 -1.45
C GLY A 52 10.51 -7.31 0.03
N LEU A 53 9.34 -7.56 0.59
CA LEU A 53 9.06 -7.34 2.02
C LEU A 53 8.59 -8.64 2.66
N THR A 54 8.98 -8.85 3.91
CA THR A 54 8.39 -9.89 4.76
C THR A 54 7.51 -9.22 5.78
N GLY A 55 6.21 -9.53 5.75
CA GLY A 55 5.22 -8.98 6.65
C GLY A 55 4.89 -9.92 7.80
N THR A 56 4.68 -9.35 8.98
CA THR A 56 4.30 -10.09 10.19
C THR A 56 3.17 -9.34 10.90
N LEU A 57 2.13 -10.08 11.30
CA LEU A 57 0.97 -9.52 11.98
C LEU A 57 1.15 -9.61 13.49
N HIS A 58 0.86 -8.52 14.19
CA HIS A 58 0.99 -8.40 15.65
C HIS A 58 -0.27 -7.79 16.28
N ALA A 59 -0.41 -7.98 17.60
CA ALA A 59 -1.31 -7.14 18.39
C ALA A 59 -0.83 -5.69 18.36
N VAL A 60 -1.78 -4.73 18.46
CA VAL A 60 -1.46 -3.31 18.29
C VAL A 60 -0.44 -2.79 19.30
N ASP A 61 -0.45 -3.33 20.51
CA ASP A 61 0.43 -2.91 21.61
C ASP A 61 1.74 -3.71 21.69
N ALA A 62 1.96 -4.66 20.77
CA ALA A 62 3.22 -5.40 20.71
C ALA A 62 4.38 -4.44 20.41
N PRO A 63 5.52 -4.57 21.09
CA PRO A 63 6.67 -3.70 20.82
C PRO A 63 7.21 -3.92 19.41
N LEU A 64 7.68 -2.84 18.78
CA LEU A 64 8.38 -2.92 17.51
C LEU A 64 9.78 -3.50 17.75
N GLU A 65 10.08 -4.58 17.04
CA GLU A 65 11.41 -5.18 17.05
C GLU A 65 12.19 -4.72 15.84
N GLY A 66 13.41 -4.24 16.04
CA GLY A 66 14.25 -3.76 14.96
C GLY A 66 13.71 -2.49 14.32
N SER A 67 14.00 -2.31 13.04
CA SER A 67 13.62 -1.15 12.25
C SER A 67 12.84 -1.58 11.02
N PRO A 68 11.53 -1.83 11.12
CA PRO A 68 10.75 -2.22 9.95
C PRO A 68 10.71 -1.09 8.91
N ALA A 69 10.72 -1.47 7.64
CA ALA A 69 10.62 -0.52 6.54
C ALA A 69 9.24 0.12 6.48
N VAL A 70 8.20 -0.65 6.79
CA VAL A 70 6.79 -0.21 6.72
C VAL A 70 6.06 -0.72 7.95
N VAL A 71 5.19 0.14 8.49
CA VAL A 71 4.28 -0.23 9.59
C VAL A 71 2.86 0.13 9.18
N LEU A 72 1.97 -0.83 9.26
CA LEU A 72 0.55 -0.65 8.96
C LEU A 72 -0.26 -0.91 10.22
N ARG A 73 -0.98 0.09 10.70
CA ARG A 73 -1.92 -0.05 11.81
C ARG A 73 -3.33 0.00 11.25
N PHE A 74 -4.20 -0.85 11.76
CA PHE A 74 -5.58 -0.94 11.26
C PHE A 74 -6.49 -1.55 12.31
N ALA A 75 -7.81 -1.52 12.03
CA ALA A 75 -8.82 -2.20 12.81
C ALA A 75 -9.57 -3.21 11.95
N ALA A 76 -9.90 -4.34 12.52
CA ALA A 76 -10.70 -5.39 11.90
C ALA A 76 -11.66 -5.95 12.95
N GLU A 77 -12.97 -5.87 12.69
CA GLU A 77 -14.03 -6.35 13.60
C GLU A 77 -13.87 -5.79 15.02
N GLY A 78 -13.57 -4.49 15.12
CA GLY A 78 -13.44 -3.81 16.40
C GLY A 78 -12.12 -4.05 17.14
N THR A 79 -11.25 -4.87 16.60
CA THR A 79 -9.93 -5.14 17.19
C THR A 79 -8.84 -4.43 16.38
N ARG A 80 -7.90 -3.80 17.07
CA ARG A 80 -6.80 -3.10 16.43
C ARG A 80 -5.58 -4.03 16.33
N TYR A 81 -4.92 -3.92 15.18
CA TYR A 81 -3.74 -4.72 14.85
C TYR A 81 -2.62 -3.85 14.30
N LYS A 82 -1.44 -4.42 14.27
CA LYS A 82 -0.26 -3.83 13.66
C LYS A 82 0.44 -4.86 12.80
N ALA A 83 0.73 -4.52 11.55
CA ALA A 83 1.56 -5.33 10.68
C ALA A 83 2.88 -4.60 10.44
N THR A 84 3.98 -5.31 10.57
CA THR A 84 5.33 -4.78 10.29
C THR A 84 5.91 -5.49 9.09
N PHE A 85 6.64 -4.72 8.26
CA PHE A 85 7.22 -5.22 7.02
C PHE A 85 8.70 -4.88 6.99
N VAL A 86 9.51 -5.92 6.86
CA VAL A 86 10.97 -5.78 6.80
C VAL A 86 11.43 -6.11 5.38
N GLU A 87 12.31 -5.27 4.85
CA GLU A 87 12.88 -5.52 3.52
C GLU A 87 13.69 -6.81 3.55
N ASN A 88 13.42 -7.72 2.61
CA ASN A 88 14.12 -8.97 2.48
C ASN A 88 15.11 -8.93 1.31
N THR A 89 15.69 -10.07 0.93
CA THR A 89 16.71 -10.13 -0.12
C THR A 89 16.14 -10.49 -1.49
N THR A 90 14.82 -10.64 -1.61
CA THR A 90 14.19 -10.95 -2.89
C THR A 90 14.31 -9.75 -3.83
N PRO A 91 15.00 -9.90 -4.99
CA PRO A 91 15.18 -8.77 -5.89
C PRO A 91 13.89 -8.37 -6.58
N VAL A 92 13.77 -7.10 -6.92
CA VAL A 92 12.74 -6.61 -7.83
C VAL A 92 13.30 -6.74 -9.24
N ASP A 93 12.76 -7.66 -10.02
CA ASP A 93 13.27 -8.01 -11.35
C ASP A 93 12.29 -7.70 -12.49
N CYS A 94 11.25 -6.94 -12.19
CA CYS A 94 10.21 -6.57 -13.17
C CYS A 94 9.87 -5.09 -13.05
N ARG A 95 9.22 -4.58 -14.11
CA ARG A 95 8.78 -3.19 -14.19
C ARG A 95 7.50 -3.12 -15.02
N TYR A 96 6.57 -2.24 -14.65
CA TYR A 96 5.37 -2.00 -15.44
C TYR A 96 5.20 -0.51 -15.76
N ALA A 97 4.55 -0.23 -16.89
CA ALA A 97 4.27 1.14 -17.31
C ALA A 97 3.19 1.77 -16.43
N TYR A 98 3.39 3.04 -16.07
CA TYR A 98 2.43 3.80 -15.26
C TYR A 98 2.48 5.26 -15.67
N ASP A 99 1.35 5.78 -16.15
CA ASP A 99 1.22 7.14 -16.65
C ASP A 99 0.29 7.95 -15.71
N GLU A 100 0.88 8.75 -14.83
CA GLU A 100 0.15 9.59 -13.89
C GLU A 100 -0.60 10.70 -14.60
N ASP A 101 -0.08 11.22 -15.71
CA ASP A 101 -0.75 12.26 -16.51
C ASP A 101 -2.04 11.71 -17.13
N ALA A 102 -2.04 10.46 -17.59
CA ALA A 102 -3.24 9.83 -18.12
C ALA A 102 -4.33 9.69 -17.06
N ILE A 103 -3.95 9.43 -15.81
CA ILE A 103 -4.90 9.36 -14.69
C ILE A 103 -5.50 10.75 -14.43
N ALA A 104 -4.67 11.78 -14.39
CA ALA A 104 -5.12 13.13 -14.14
C ALA A 104 -6.06 13.65 -15.23
N VAL A 105 -5.78 13.31 -16.50
CA VAL A 105 -6.65 13.68 -17.63
C VAL A 105 -8.04 13.02 -17.51
N GLY A 106 -8.11 11.81 -16.97
CA GLY A 106 -9.37 11.08 -16.78
C GLY A 106 -10.19 11.52 -15.59
N ALA A 107 -9.75 12.52 -14.82
CA ALA A 107 -10.38 12.95 -13.59
C ALA A 107 -10.86 14.40 -13.66
N ALA A 108 -11.86 14.75 -12.83
CA ALA A 108 -12.31 16.12 -12.61
C ALA A 108 -12.31 16.43 -11.11
N ILE A 109 -11.80 17.62 -10.76
CA ILE A 109 -11.70 18.07 -9.36
C ILE A 109 -12.69 19.20 -9.14
N ASP A 110 -13.55 19.04 -8.12
CA ASP A 110 -14.43 20.12 -7.65
C ASP A 110 -13.74 20.82 -6.47
N VAL A 111 -13.09 21.93 -6.74
CA VAL A 111 -12.31 22.65 -5.74
C VAL A 111 -13.16 23.19 -4.59
N PRO A 112 -14.36 23.80 -4.81
CA PRO A 112 -15.18 24.28 -3.69
C PRO A 112 -15.60 23.20 -2.71
N THR A 113 -15.95 22.01 -3.17
CA THR A 113 -16.35 20.88 -2.32
C THR A 113 -15.21 19.94 -2.02
N ARG A 114 -14.05 20.13 -2.65
CA ARG A 114 -12.88 19.23 -2.58
C ARG A 114 -13.24 17.80 -2.99
N THR A 115 -14.11 17.67 -3.97
CA THR A 115 -14.57 16.39 -4.49
C THR A 115 -13.83 16.05 -5.78
N LEU A 116 -13.44 14.78 -5.90
CA LEU A 116 -12.80 14.25 -7.09
C LEU A 116 -13.77 13.33 -7.82
N HIS A 117 -13.94 13.56 -9.12
CA HIS A 117 -14.75 12.72 -9.99
C HIS A 117 -13.89 12.06 -11.05
N ILE A 118 -14.03 10.75 -11.22
CA ILE A 118 -13.36 9.98 -12.27
C ILE A 118 -14.32 9.86 -13.44
N ARG A 119 -13.96 10.44 -14.59
CA ARG A 119 -14.83 10.50 -15.78
C ARG A 119 -14.97 9.16 -16.49
N ASN A 120 -13.92 8.35 -16.47
CA ASN A 120 -13.88 7.06 -17.12
C ASN A 120 -13.53 5.97 -16.11
N ALA A 121 -14.03 4.76 -16.36
CA ALA A 121 -13.61 3.59 -15.61
C ALA A 121 -12.09 3.44 -15.75
N SER A 122 -11.39 3.37 -14.64
CA SER A 122 -9.94 3.31 -14.61
C SER A 122 -9.45 1.87 -14.41
N ALA A 123 -8.36 1.53 -15.08
CA ALA A 123 -7.63 0.28 -14.81
C ALA A 123 -6.79 0.38 -13.53
N TYR A 124 -6.72 1.57 -12.93
CA TYR A 124 -5.93 1.83 -11.73
C TYR A 124 -6.79 1.72 -10.47
N SER A 125 -6.20 1.31 -9.36
CA SER A 125 -6.90 1.26 -8.08
C SER A 125 -7.24 2.68 -7.58
N ALA A 126 -8.21 2.77 -6.67
CA ALA A 126 -8.61 4.05 -6.09
C ALA A 126 -7.43 4.76 -5.41
N ILE A 127 -6.58 4.03 -4.70
CA ILE A 127 -5.43 4.65 -4.04
C ILE A 127 -4.39 5.15 -5.05
N GLU A 128 -4.20 4.46 -6.18
CA GLU A 128 -3.30 4.92 -7.23
C GLU A 128 -3.79 6.23 -7.84
N VAL A 129 -5.09 6.36 -8.10
CA VAL A 129 -5.69 7.58 -8.62
C VAL A 129 -5.50 8.73 -7.62
N LEU A 130 -5.79 8.51 -6.34
CA LEU A 130 -5.65 9.54 -5.30
C LEU A 130 -4.21 10.02 -5.18
N VAL A 131 -3.23 9.13 -5.23
CA VAL A 131 -1.81 9.47 -5.14
C VAL A 131 -1.35 10.24 -6.38
N ALA A 132 -1.78 9.82 -7.57
CA ALA A 132 -1.40 10.49 -8.82
C ALA A 132 -1.92 11.92 -8.90
N LEU A 133 -3.06 12.23 -8.24
CA LEU A 133 -3.72 13.54 -8.28
C LEU A 133 -3.28 14.48 -7.15
N ASN A 134 -2.49 14.00 -6.22
CA ASN A 134 -1.88 14.84 -5.20
C ASN A 134 -0.60 15.48 -5.73
#